data_84187728e5e31db7bfd8a330e4b4fe14
#
_entry.id   84187728e5e31db7bfd8a330e4b4fe14
#
_cell.length_a   1.000
_cell.length_b   1.000
_cell.length_c   1.000
_cell.angle_alpha   90.00
_cell.angle_beta   90.00
_cell.angle_gamma   90.00
#
_symmetry.space_group_name_H-M   'P 1'
#
loop_
_entity.id
_entity.type
_entity.pdbx_description
1 polymer ?
#
loop_
_entity_poly.entity_id
_entity_poly.type
_entity_poly.pdbx_seq_one_letter_code
_entity_poly.pdbx_strand_id
1 'polypeptide(L)'
;MAKITFIGAGSTVFAKNLLGDILSFPDLANSEIALFDIDAERLRTSEVVANRVAEALDAHPTITATTDRRQALEGADYSICMIQVAGYKPGTVVDFEIPKKYGLRQTIADTLGIGGIMRGLRTIPV
;
A
#
# COMPACT_ATOMS: atom_id res chain seq x y z
N MET A 1 1.93 3.38 -22.19
CA MET A 1 1.05 3.73 -21.05
C MET A 1 1.69 3.10 -19.84
N ALA A 2 1.90 3.86 -18.76
CA ALA A 2 2.57 3.31 -17.58
C ALA A 2 1.63 2.37 -16.81
N LYS A 3 2.18 1.25 -16.31
CA LYS A 3 1.50 0.36 -15.36
C LYS A 3 2.04 0.57 -13.95
N ILE A 4 1.15 0.97 -13.05
CA ILE A 4 1.47 1.25 -11.64
C ILE A 4 0.77 0.22 -10.76
N THR A 5 1.54 -0.58 -10.04
CA THR A 5 1.03 -1.64 -9.18
C THR A 5 1.09 -1.24 -7.71
N PHE A 6 -0.02 -1.38 -7.00
CA PHE A 6 -0.13 -1.15 -5.57
C PHE A 6 -0.10 -2.49 -4.82
N ILE A 7 0.94 -2.72 -4.05
CA ILE A 7 1.10 -3.90 -3.20
C ILE A 7 0.65 -3.55 -1.77
N GLY A 8 -0.43 -4.17 -1.32
CA GLY A 8 -1.09 -3.82 -0.06
C GLY A 8 -2.19 -2.77 -0.24
N ALA A 9 -2.89 -2.82 -1.38
CA ALA A 9 -3.94 -1.86 -1.73
C ALA A 9 -5.13 -1.84 -0.75
N GLY A 10 -5.31 -2.87 0.08
CA GLY A 10 -6.27 -2.87 1.19
C GLY A 10 -6.03 -1.78 2.24
N SER A 11 -4.90 -1.07 2.17
CA SER A 11 -4.68 0.21 2.86
C SER A 11 -5.44 1.33 2.15
N THR A 12 -6.77 1.29 2.20
CA THR A 12 -7.69 2.07 1.38
C THR A 12 -7.45 3.58 1.45
N VAL A 13 -7.09 4.12 2.62
CA VAL A 13 -6.82 5.57 2.79
C VAL A 13 -5.58 5.99 2.00
N PHE A 14 -4.49 5.21 2.10
CA PHE A 14 -3.27 5.49 1.34
C PHE A 14 -3.48 5.30 -0.15
N ALA A 15 -4.13 4.20 -0.56
CA ALA A 15 -4.45 3.94 -1.95
C ALA A 15 -5.27 5.09 -2.55
N LYS A 16 -6.32 5.56 -1.86
CA LYS A 16 -7.12 6.70 -2.28
C LYS A 16 -6.29 7.97 -2.50
N ASN A 17 -5.46 8.33 -1.53
CA ASN A 17 -4.69 9.57 -1.60
C ASN A 17 -3.66 9.52 -2.73
N LEU A 18 -2.90 8.42 -2.83
CA LEU A 18 -1.92 8.24 -3.89
C LEU A 18 -2.56 8.18 -5.28
N LEU A 19 -3.70 7.52 -5.42
CA LEU A 19 -4.45 7.52 -6.69
C LEU A 19 -4.94 8.92 -7.06
N GLY A 20 -5.42 9.69 -6.07
CA GLY A 20 -5.80 11.08 -6.28
C GLY A 20 -4.65 11.91 -6.82
N ASP A 21 -3.48 11.78 -6.21
CA ASP A 21 -2.27 12.48 -6.64
C ASP A 21 -1.82 12.01 -8.04
N ILE A 22 -1.70 10.70 -8.27
CA ILE A 22 -1.23 10.14 -9.55
C ILE A 22 -2.17 10.52 -10.70
N LEU A 23 -3.47 10.30 -10.54
CA LEU A 23 -4.44 10.51 -11.62
C LEU A 23 -4.73 11.99 -11.89
N SER A 24 -4.32 12.90 -11.01
CA SER A 24 -4.40 14.34 -11.25
C SER A 24 -3.32 14.85 -12.23
N PHE A 25 -2.28 14.05 -12.50
CA PHE A 25 -1.29 14.36 -13.53
C PHE A 25 -1.81 13.94 -14.91
N PRO A 26 -1.89 14.86 -15.90
CA PRO A 26 -2.43 14.55 -17.23
C PRO A 26 -1.75 13.36 -17.92
N ASP A 27 -0.44 13.23 -17.76
CA ASP A 27 0.36 12.15 -18.37
C ASP A 27 0.09 10.77 -17.72
N LEU A 28 -0.49 10.74 -16.52
CA LEU A 28 -0.79 9.53 -15.75
C LEU A 28 -2.28 9.23 -15.63
N ALA A 29 -3.15 10.15 -16.05
CA ALA A 29 -4.61 10.03 -15.93
C ALA A 29 -5.18 8.77 -16.61
N ASN A 30 -4.50 8.25 -17.63
CA ASN A 30 -4.92 7.06 -18.39
C ASN A 30 -4.04 5.83 -18.10
N SER A 31 -3.26 5.83 -17.02
CA SER A 31 -2.37 4.72 -16.67
C SER A 31 -3.14 3.43 -16.37
N GLU A 32 -2.45 2.29 -16.48
CA GLU A 32 -2.93 1.03 -15.93
C GLU A 32 -2.63 0.99 -14.42
N ILE A 33 -3.66 0.76 -13.60
CA ILE A 33 -3.56 0.66 -12.15
C ILE A 33 -3.89 -0.78 -11.74
N ALA A 34 -2.91 -1.48 -11.20
CA ALA A 34 -3.10 -2.82 -10.66
C ALA A 34 -3.12 -2.77 -9.13
N LEU A 35 -4.22 -3.20 -8.52
CA LEU A 35 -4.40 -3.26 -7.08
C LEU A 35 -4.22 -4.70 -6.60
N PHE A 36 -3.33 -4.90 -5.64
CA PHE A 36 -3.11 -6.19 -5.01
C PHE A 36 -3.25 -6.09 -3.49
N ASP A 37 -3.98 -7.02 -2.90
CA ASP A 37 -3.99 -7.28 -1.46
C ASP A 37 -4.27 -8.76 -1.19
N ILE A 38 -3.83 -9.26 -0.04
CA ILE A 38 -4.14 -10.61 0.42
C ILE A 38 -5.56 -10.73 0.97
N ASP A 39 -6.16 -9.61 1.38
CA ASP A 39 -7.52 -9.51 1.89
C ASP A 39 -8.46 -9.07 0.76
N ALA A 40 -9.25 -10.01 0.26
CA ALA A 40 -10.14 -9.78 -0.87
C ALA A 40 -11.26 -8.76 -0.57
N GLU A 41 -11.73 -8.65 0.68
CA GLU A 41 -12.78 -7.71 1.07
C GLU A 41 -12.25 -6.26 1.08
N ARG A 42 -11.07 -6.07 1.68
CA ARG A 42 -10.37 -4.79 1.67
C ARG A 42 -10.01 -4.37 0.25
N LEU A 43 -9.51 -5.30 -0.56
CA LEU A 43 -9.17 -5.07 -1.95
C LEU A 43 -10.39 -4.59 -2.75
N ARG A 44 -11.54 -5.25 -2.59
CA ARG A 44 -12.79 -4.82 -3.24
C ARG A 44 -13.21 -3.41 -2.84
N THR A 45 -13.07 -3.06 -1.56
CA THR A 45 -13.33 -1.70 -1.09
C THR A 45 -12.42 -0.69 -1.77
N SER A 46 -11.14 -0.99 -1.88
CA SER A 46 -10.15 -0.12 -2.54
C SER A 46 -10.39 0.01 -4.05
N GLU A 47 -10.83 -1.05 -4.72
CA GLU A 47 -11.22 -1.02 -6.13
C GLU A 47 -12.40 -0.06 -6.37
N VAL A 48 -13.45 -0.15 -5.53
CA VAL A 48 -14.59 0.78 -5.61
C VAL A 48 -14.16 2.23 -5.39
N VAL A 49 -13.28 2.46 -4.40
CA VAL A 49 -12.76 3.80 -4.12
C VAL A 49 -11.90 4.31 -5.26
N ALA A 50 -11.06 3.46 -5.86
CA ALA A 50 -10.20 3.82 -7.00
C ALA A 50 -11.02 4.28 -8.20
N ASN A 51 -12.08 3.55 -8.54
CA ASN A 51 -12.98 3.93 -9.64
C ASN A 51 -13.67 5.27 -9.35
N ARG A 52 -14.11 5.52 -8.12
CA ARG A 52 -14.73 6.81 -7.74
C ARG A 52 -13.74 7.97 -7.78
N VAL A 53 -12.47 7.74 -7.43
CA VAL A 53 -11.42 8.76 -7.56
C VAL A 53 -11.21 9.10 -9.03
N ALA A 54 -11.12 8.09 -9.91
CA ALA A 54 -10.98 8.30 -11.35
C ALA A 54 -12.16 9.10 -11.93
N GLU A 55 -13.40 8.72 -11.58
CA GLU A 55 -14.61 9.46 -11.98
C GLU A 55 -14.58 10.93 -11.52
N ALA A 56 -14.20 11.17 -10.26
CA ALA A 56 -14.16 12.52 -9.68
C ALA A 56 -13.11 13.43 -10.33
N LEU A 57 -12.05 12.85 -10.90
CA LEU A 57 -10.96 13.55 -11.58
C LEU A 57 -11.14 13.61 -13.10
N ASP A 58 -12.21 13.05 -13.65
CA ASP A 58 -12.41 12.86 -15.10
C ASP A 58 -11.21 12.13 -15.76
N ALA A 59 -10.62 11.18 -15.00
CA ALA A 59 -9.51 10.35 -15.44
C ALA A 59 -10.02 8.98 -15.91
N HIS A 60 -9.32 8.37 -16.86
CA HIS A 60 -9.76 7.11 -17.47
C HIS A 60 -8.70 5.99 -17.36
N PRO A 61 -8.21 5.68 -16.16
CA PRO A 61 -7.27 4.58 -15.97
C PRO A 61 -7.92 3.22 -16.23
N THR A 62 -7.12 2.24 -16.60
CA THR A 62 -7.54 0.83 -16.56
C THR A 62 -7.24 0.28 -15.18
N ILE A 63 -8.28 0.05 -14.36
CA ILE A 63 -8.12 -0.45 -12.99
C ILE A 63 -8.38 -1.96 -12.95
N THR A 64 -7.43 -2.70 -12.39
CA THR A 64 -7.56 -4.14 -12.13
C THR A 64 -7.30 -4.43 -10.66
N ALA A 65 -7.99 -5.44 -10.09
CA ALA A 65 -7.82 -5.87 -8.71
C ALA A 65 -7.64 -7.40 -8.66
N THR A 66 -6.62 -7.86 -7.96
CA THR A 66 -6.31 -9.29 -7.87
C THR A 66 -5.66 -9.63 -6.53
N THR A 67 -5.90 -10.85 -6.04
CA THR A 67 -5.20 -11.42 -4.88
C THR A 67 -3.96 -12.23 -5.30
N ASP A 68 -3.65 -12.27 -6.59
CA ASP A 68 -2.42 -12.87 -7.11
C ASP A 68 -1.36 -11.79 -7.32
N ARG A 69 -0.33 -11.81 -6.46
CA ARG A 69 0.79 -10.85 -6.50
C ARG A 69 1.55 -10.90 -7.84
N ARG A 70 1.72 -12.09 -8.41
CA ARG A 70 2.46 -12.24 -9.68
C ARG A 70 1.69 -11.61 -10.82
N GLN A 71 0.39 -11.86 -10.88
CA GLN A 71 -0.49 -11.23 -11.87
C GLN A 71 -0.49 -9.70 -11.75
N ALA A 72 -0.54 -9.17 -10.52
CA ALA A 72 -0.48 -7.72 -10.31
C ALA A 72 0.83 -7.09 -10.80
N LEU A 73 1.95 -7.78 -10.60
CA LEU A 73 3.29 -7.30 -10.95
C LEU A 73 3.67 -7.54 -12.41
N GLU A 74 2.96 -8.39 -13.14
CA GLU A 74 3.25 -8.68 -14.53
C GLU A 74 3.18 -7.40 -15.37
N GLY A 75 4.28 -7.05 -16.03
CA GLY A 75 4.39 -5.85 -16.86
C GLY A 75 4.36 -4.52 -16.10
N ALA A 76 4.53 -4.51 -14.78
CA ALA A 76 4.54 -3.29 -14.00
C ALA A 76 5.79 -2.45 -14.29
N ASP A 77 5.59 -1.17 -14.60
CA ASP A 77 6.66 -0.18 -14.73
C ASP A 77 7.06 0.36 -13.35
N TYR A 78 6.07 0.51 -12.45
CA TYR A 78 6.26 1.02 -11.09
C TYR A 78 5.50 0.17 -10.08
N SER A 79 6.08 -0.01 -8.89
CA SER A 79 5.42 -0.69 -7.77
C SER A 79 5.48 0.16 -6.51
N ILE A 80 4.31 0.38 -5.91
CA ILE A 80 4.14 1.09 -4.64
C ILE A 80 3.81 0.06 -3.57
N CYS A 81 4.72 -0.12 -2.61
CA CYS A 81 4.56 -1.11 -1.54
C CYS A 81 4.02 -0.43 -0.27
N MET A 82 2.87 -0.91 0.21
CA MET A 82 2.16 -0.36 1.37
C MET A 82 1.79 -1.45 2.39
N ILE A 83 2.56 -2.53 2.44
CA ILE A 83 2.25 -3.66 3.32
C ILE A 83 2.71 -3.43 4.75
N GLN A 84 2.00 -4.04 5.69
CA GLN A 84 2.38 -4.12 7.09
C GLN A 84 2.15 -5.54 7.61
N VAL A 85 3.23 -6.29 7.80
CA VAL A 85 3.18 -7.64 8.38
C VAL A 85 2.90 -7.57 9.88
N ALA A 86 2.01 -8.43 10.39
CA ALA A 86 1.51 -8.50 11.76
C ALA A 86 0.56 -7.36 12.18
N GLY A 87 0.20 -6.45 11.28
CA GLY A 87 -0.79 -5.41 11.52
C GLY A 87 -0.48 -4.47 12.70
N TYR A 88 -1.49 -3.69 13.12
CA TYR A 88 -1.35 -2.79 14.27
C TYR A 88 -1.16 -3.57 15.58
N LYS A 89 -1.98 -4.58 15.81
CA LYS A 89 -1.83 -5.54 16.93
C LYS A 89 -1.58 -6.94 16.36
N PRO A 90 -0.53 -7.63 16.78
CA PRO A 90 0.47 -7.22 17.78
C PRO A 90 1.60 -6.34 17.22
N GLY A 91 1.82 -6.28 15.92
CA GLY A 91 3.03 -5.76 15.28
C GLY A 91 3.45 -4.37 15.75
N THR A 92 2.66 -3.34 15.47
CA THR A 92 3.00 -1.95 15.84
C THR A 92 3.13 -1.79 17.35
N VAL A 93 2.21 -2.37 18.14
CA VAL A 93 2.25 -2.25 19.60
C VAL A 93 3.56 -2.82 20.15
N VAL A 94 3.96 -4.01 19.71
CA VAL A 94 5.20 -4.67 20.15
C VAL A 94 6.43 -3.86 19.74
N ASP A 95 6.44 -3.29 18.53
CA ASP A 95 7.57 -2.49 18.03
C ASP A 95 7.83 -1.22 18.87
N PHE A 96 6.80 -0.71 19.55
CA PHE A 96 6.94 0.42 20.48
C PHE A 96 7.21 -0.04 21.93
N GLU A 97 6.48 -1.02 22.43
CA GLU A 97 6.51 -1.38 23.83
C GLU A 97 7.79 -2.13 24.24
N ILE A 98 8.36 -2.96 23.34
CA ILE A 98 9.61 -3.66 23.66
C ILE A 98 10.77 -2.67 23.80
N PRO A 99 11.05 -1.75 22.87
CA PRO A 99 12.12 -0.75 23.06
C PRO A 99 11.97 0.09 24.32
N LYS A 100 10.76 0.45 24.72
CA LYS A 100 10.50 1.20 25.96
C LYS A 100 11.03 0.49 27.20
N LYS A 101 10.93 -0.84 27.26
CA LYS A 101 11.45 -1.64 28.39
C LYS A 101 12.96 -1.49 28.57
N TYR A 102 13.67 -1.10 27.52
CA TYR A 102 15.11 -0.87 27.50
C TYR A 102 15.46 0.62 27.49
N GLY A 103 14.51 1.50 27.83
CA GLY A 103 14.72 2.95 27.91
C GLY A 103 14.75 3.67 26.56
N LEU A 104 14.40 2.99 25.47
CA LEU A 104 14.38 3.57 24.12
C LEU A 104 12.98 4.12 23.81
N ARG A 105 12.85 5.43 23.72
CA ARG A 105 11.62 6.11 23.30
C ARG A 105 11.58 6.24 21.78
N GLN A 106 10.89 5.31 21.12
CA GLN A 106 10.64 5.37 19.71
C GLN A 106 9.31 6.10 19.45
N THR A 107 9.29 7.06 18.52
CA THR A 107 8.09 7.87 18.23
C THR A 107 7.32 7.38 17.01
N ILE A 108 7.99 6.75 16.05
CA ILE A 108 7.41 6.17 14.85
C ILE A 108 8.01 4.78 14.63
N ALA A 109 7.16 3.76 14.53
CA ALA A 109 7.58 2.36 14.45
C ALA A 109 8.22 1.96 13.12
N ASP A 110 7.98 2.71 12.07
CA ASP A 110 8.50 2.51 10.72
C ASP A 110 9.76 3.34 10.41
N THR A 111 10.37 3.92 11.43
CA THR A 111 11.61 4.69 11.31
C THR A 111 12.86 3.85 11.60
N LEU A 112 14.01 4.53 11.71
CA LEU A 112 15.32 3.93 11.91
C LEU A 112 15.56 3.32 13.31
N GLY A 113 14.57 3.37 14.20
CA GLY A 113 14.66 2.74 15.53
C GLY A 113 14.63 1.21 15.46
N ILE A 114 14.98 0.57 16.58
CA ILE A 114 15.06 -0.90 16.65
C ILE A 114 13.71 -1.58 16.34
N GLY A 115 12.58 -0.98 16.71
CA GLY A 115 11.25 -1.45 16.35
C GLY A 115 11.00 -1.41 14.83
N GLY A 116 11.46 -0.37 14.14
CA GLY A 116 11.41 -0.27 12.68
C GLY A 116 12.30 -1.30 12.00
N ILE A 117 13.50 -1.57 12.54
CA ILE A 117 14.38 -2.64 12.05
C ILE A 117 13.68 -4.01 12.18
N MET A 118 13.08 -4.31 13.32
CA MET A 118 12.35 -5.56 13.53
C MET A 118 11.13 -5.68 12.60
N ARG A 119 10.44 -4.57 12.34
CA ARG A 119 9.38 -4.52 11.33
C ARG A 119 9.91 -4.84 9.93
N GLY A 120 11.02 -4.23 9.52
CA GLY A 120 11.68 -4.52 8.26
C GLY A 120 12.03 -6.00 8.12
N LEU A 121 12.62 -6.59 9.15
CA LEU A 121 12.97 -8.02 9.18
C LEU A 121 11.76 -8.95 9.07
N ARG A 122 10.58 -8.55 9.55
CA ARG A 122 9.33 -9.30 9.37
C ARG A 122 8.71 -9.10 7.99
N THR A 123 8.93 -7.96 7.36
CA THR A 123 8.21 -7.54 6.15
C THR A 123 8.96 -7.93 4.88
N ILE A 124 10.27 -7.72 4.83
CA ILE A 124 11.09 -7.91 3.62
C ILE A 124 11.07 -9.36 3.09
N PRO A 125 11.07 -10.42 3.95
CA PRO A 125 11.05 -11.81 3.46
C PRO A 125 9.70 -12.27 2.89
N VAL A 126 8.63 -11.51 3.06
CA VAL A 126 7.26 -11.85 2.61
C VAL A 126 7.03 -11.41 1.17
#